data_29e35eda8637fc9671bb47a2ea942e0e
#
_entry.id   29e35eda8637fc9671bb47a2ea942e0e
#
_cell.length_a   1.000
_cell.length_b   1.000
_cell.length_c   1.000
_cell.angle_alpha   90.00
_cell.angle_beta   90.00
_cell.angle_gamma   90.00
#
_symmetry.space_group_name_H-M   'P 1'
#
loop_
_entity.id
_entity.type
_entity.pdbx_description
1 polymer ?
#
loop_
_entity_poly.entity_id
_entity_poly.type
_entity_poly.pdbx_seq_one_letter_code
_entity_poly.pdbx_strand_id
1 'polypeptide(L)'
;LVRKVLFIPLGIMLGAAALGLSYPFLIGVPGSEQNVIPRFANQWHVGKGAESQPTLQYLVKYQEMEFLAELDFLEQAGDEQVIHLIIDDKKTGQHLDETLKIGKAYVFIGVPDDAKPYTDALDKTVLSVRDTVSESKYLVVGAEWGTTFIGKFTPKMKLTEYKDTEFEFGILKTYTISYKVSEVENYFHVADNVPLPVRSEFYTIDGMLDYSYDLVRLELPS
;
A
#
# COMPACT_ATOMS: atom_id res chain seq x y z
N LEU A 1 53.50 -17.86 -44.06
CA LEU A 1 52.87 -16.54 -43.84
C LEU A 1 51.35 -16.57 -43.81
N VAL A 2 50.70 -17.69 -43.35
CA VAL A 2 49.23 -17.84 -43.36
C VAL A 2 48.62 -18.21 -42.01
N ARG A 3 49.40 -18.15 -40.89
CA ARG A 3 48.89 -18.60 -39.58
C ARG A 3 48.53 -17.51 -38.56
N LYS A 4 48.58 -16.24 -38.91
CA LYS A 4 48.28 -15.14 -37.94
C LYS A 4 46.91 -14.47 -38.08
N VAL A 5 46.11 -14.79 -39.09
CA VAL A 5 44.83 -14.08 -39.35
C VAL A 5 43.60 -14.80 -38.79
N LEU A 6 43.78 -16.07 -38.32
CA LEU A 6 42.60 -16.88 -37.94
C LEU A 6 42.20 -16.74 -36.44
N PHE A 7 43.09 -16.19 -35.61
CA PHE A 7 42.82 -16.10 -34.17
C PHE A 7 42.11 -14.81 -33.71
N ILE A 8 42.22 -13.73 -34.50
CA ILE A 8 41.59 -12.46 -34.14
C ILE A 8 40.07 -12.49 -34.25
N PRO A 9 39.46 -13.09 -35.29
CA PRO A 9 38.00 -13.15 -35.35
C PRO A 9 37.35 -14.07 -34.33
N LEU A 10 38.07 -15.15 -33.89
CA LEU A 10 37.52 -16.08 -32.91
C LEU A 10 37.48 -15.47 -31.49
N GLY A 11 38.48 -14.69 -31.14
CA GLY A 11 38.50 -13.98 -29.85
C GLY A 11 37.45 -12.92 -29.75
N ILE A 12 37.19 -12.22 -30.84
CA ILE A 12 36.11 -11.17 -30.89
C ILE A 12 34.74 -11.83 -30.84
N MET A 13 34.52 -12.96 -31.51
CA MET A 13 33.25 -13.70 -31.44
C MET A 13 33.00 -14.28 -30.03
N LEU A 14 34.00 -14.82 -29.37
CA LEU A 14 33.84 -15.32 -28.00
C LEU A 14 33.63 -14.19 -26.98
N GLY A 15 34.30 -13.04 -27.17
CA GLY A 15 34.05 -11.85 -26.34
C GLY A 15 32.65 -11.26 -26.51
N ALA A 16 32.18 -11.21 -27.76
CA ALA A 16 30.83 -10.72 -28.07
C ALA A 16 29.74 -11.68 -27.57
N ALA A 17 29.98 -13.01 -27.65
CA ALA A 17 29.05 -14.01 -27.10
C ALA A 17 28.99 -13.97 -25.57
N ALA A 18 30.13 -13.76 -24.89
CA ALA A 18 30.15 -13.62 -23.42
C ALA A 18 29.48 -12.32 -22.95
N LEU A 19 29.65 -11.22 -23.68
CA LEU A 19 28.96 -9.96 -23.39
C LEU A 19 27.46 -10.04 -23.72
N GLY A 20 27.09 -10.74 -24.79
CA GLY A 20 25.68 -10.93 -25.19
C GLY A 20 24.91 -11.81 -24.19
N LEU A 21 25.53 -12.77 -23.54
CA LEU A 21 24.91 -13.65 -22.56
C LEU A 21 24.79 -13.00 -21.17
N SER A 22 25.66 -12.04 -20.84
CA SER A 22 25.59 -11.30 -19.57
C SER A 22 24.74 -10.04 -19.67
N TYR A 23 24.50 -9.53 -20.88
CA TYR A 23 23.77 -8.29 -21.10
C TYR A 23 22.31 -8.32 -20.57
N PRO A 24 21.53 -9.39 -20.74
CA PRO A 24 20.17 -9.45 -20.15
C PRO A 24 20.15 -9.55 -18.63
N PHE A 25 21.30 -9.84 -17.99
CA PHE A 25 21.39 -9.96 -16.55
C PHE A 25 21.94 -8.72 -15.85
N LEU A 26 22.65 -7.83 -16.56
CA LEU A 26 23.37 -6.70 -15.97
C LEU A 26 22.89 -5.32 -16.42
N ILE A 27 22.19 -5.22 -17.54
CA ILE A 27 21.75 -3.93 -18.06
C ILE A 27 20.32 -4.09 -18.57
N GLY A 28 19.38 -3.41 -17.96
CA GLY A 28 18.03 -3.27 -18.52
C GLY A 28 18.14 -2.72 -19.95
N VAL A 29 17.43 -3.30 -20.89
CA VAL A 29 17.43 -2.88 -22.28
C VAL A 29 17.12 -1.39 -22.37
N PRO A 30 18.02 -0.53 -22.90
CA PRO A 30 17.73 0.90 -23.03
C PRO A 30 16.50 1.08 -23.93
N GLY A 31 15.41 1.61 -23.37
CA GLY A 31 14.17 1.88 -24.12
C GLY A 31 12.98 1.02 -23.73
N SER A 32 13.13 -0.02 -22.90
CA SER A 32 11.98 -0.65 -22.23
C SER A 32 11.89 -0.11 -20.81
N GLU A 33 10.93 0.71 -20.51
CA GLU A 33 10.51 1.05 -19.14
C GLU A 33 9.88 -0.15 -18.39
N GLN A 34 10.25 -1.37 -18.77
CA GLN A 34 9.86 -2.55 -18.02
C GLN A 34 10.75 -2.61 -16.78
N ASN A 35 10.23 -2.11 -15.67
CA ASN A 35 10.75 -2.39 -14.35
C ASN A 35 10.91 -3.91 -14.23
N VAL A 36 12.17 -4.40 -14.18
CA VAL A 36 12.43 -5.82 -13.96
C VAL A 36 11.98 -6.14 -12.54
N ILE A 37 10.81 -6.73 -12.42
CA ILE A 37 10.26 -7.17 -11.14
C ILE A 37 11.14 -8.32 -10.65
N PRO A 38 11.80 -8.20 -9.49
CA PRO A 38 12.57 -9.29 -8.91
C PRO A 38 11.67 -10.53 -8.75
N ARG A 39 12.21 -11.72 -9.05
CA ARG A 39 11.45 -12.98 -9.03
C ARG A 39 10.77 -13.28 -7.68
N PHE A 40 11.22 -12.63 -6.61
CA PHE A 40 10.73 -12.78 -5.23
C PHE A 40 10.28 -11.44 -4.63
N ALA A 41 9.85 -10.50 -5.47
CA ALA A 41 9.31 -9.24 -4.95
C ALA A 41 8.03 -9.52 -4.14
N ASN A 42 7.96 -8.94 -2.96
CA ASN A 42 6.73 -8.94 -2.19
C ASN A 42 5.62 -8.27 -2.98
N GLN A 43 4.41 -8.73 -2.77
CA GLN A 43 3.20 -8.12 -3.32
C GLN A 43 2.32 -7.64 -2.19
N TRP A 44 1.60 -6.57 -2.43
CA TRP A 44 0.61 -6.07 -1.49
C TRP A 44 -0.68 -5.69 -2.23
N HIS A 45 -1.79 -5.92 -1.58
CA HIS A 45 -3.13 -5.46 -1.95
C HIS A 45 -3.92 -5.25 -0.67
N VAL A 46 -4.99 -4.48 -0.74
CA VAL A 46 -5.90 -4.29 0.40
C VAL A 46 -6.45 -5.65 0.83
N GLY A 47 -6.28 -5.95 2.11
CA GLY A 47 -6.70 -7.22 2.70
C GLY A 47 -5.63 -8.30 2.79
N LYS A 48 -4.46 -8.10 2.22
CA LYS A 48 -3.36 -9.06 2.38
C LYS A 48 -2.98 -9.19 3.86
N GLY A 49 -3.09 -10.38 4.41
CA GLY A 49 -2.83 -10.67 5.82
C GLY A 49 -4.08 -10.67 6.71
N ALA A 50 -5.27 -10.35 6.16
CA ALA A 50 -6.53 -10.42 6.92
C ALA A 50 -6.84 -11.84 7.41
N GLU A 51 -6.38 -12.85 6.70
CA GLU A 51 -6.51 -14.27 7.07
C GLU A 51 -5.80 -14.63 8.38
N SER A 52 -4.82 -13.83 8.79
CA SER A 52 -4.17 -13.98 10.11
C SER A 52 -4.95 -13.35 11.25
N GLN A 53 -6.10 -12.75 10.99
CA GLN A 53 -6.99 -12.12 11.96
C GLN A 53 -6.28 -11.08 12.85
N PRO A 54 -5.62 -10.07 12.27
CA PRO A 54 -4.94 -9.05 13.06
C PRO A 54 -5.91 -8.09 13.73
N THR A 55 -5.48 -7.50 14.85
CA THR A 55 -6.09 -6.32 15.44
C THR A 55 -5.31 -5.08 15.03
N LEU A 56 -5.99 -4.12 14.43
CA LEU A 56 -5.44 -2.84 13.98
C LEU A 56 -6.15 -1.69 14.67
N GLN A 57 -5.43 -0.86 15.41
CA GLN A 57 -6.01 0.35 16.01
C GLN A 57 -5.40 1.60 15.38
N TYR A 58 -6.24 2.47 14.88
CA TYR A 58 -5.85 3.71 14.20
C TYR A 58 -6.27 4.94 15.00
N LEU A 59 -5.40 5.94 15.05
CA LEU A 59 -5.80 7.32 15.31
C LEU A 59 -6.17 7.95 13.96
N VAL A 60 -7.45 8.29 13.79
CA VAL A 60 -7.99 8.85 12.55
C VAL A 60 -8.35 10.32 12.77
N LYS A 61 -7.90 11.17 11.84
CA LYS A 61 -8.28 12.59 11.76
C LYS A 61 -8.91 12.83 10.39
N TYR A 62 -10.15 13.20 10.38
CA TYR A 62 -10.91 13.49 9.16
C TYR A 62 -11.85 14.67 9.41
N GLN A 63 -11.64 15.76 8.69
CA GLN A 63 -12.37 17.03 8.91
C GLN A 63 -12.24 17.49 10.37
N GLU A 64 -13.37 17.62 11.10
CA GLU A 64 -13.39 18.00 12.50
C GLU A 64 -13.39 16.82 13.49
N MET A 65 -13.38 15.58 12.95
CA MET A 65 -13.38 14.36 13.73
C MET A 65 -11.96 13.92 14.05
N GLU A 66 -11.76 13.48 15.31
CA GLU A 66 -10.55 12.79 15.75
C GLU A 66 -10.95 11.65 16.69
N PHE A 67 -10.69 10.41 16.27
CA PHE A 67 -11.12 9.23 17.02
C PHE A 67 -10.14 8.07 16.88
N LEU A 68 -10.17 7.17 17.85
CA LEU A 68 -9.55 5.86 17.74
C LEU A 68 -10.52 4.88 17.10
N ALA A 69 -10.05 4.11 16.13
CA ALA A 69 -10.78 3.02 15.51
C ALA A 69 -9.98 1.74 15.62
N GLU A 70 -10.51 0.76 16.34
CA GLU A 70 -9.94 -0.58 16.41
C GLU A 70 -10.73 -1.51 15.49
N LEU A 71 -10.02 -2.23 14.63
CA LEU A 71 -10.57 -3.19 13.69
C LEU A 71 -9.95 -4.55 13.99
N ASP A 72 -10.73 -5.44 14.61
CA ASP A 72 -10.36 -6.84 14.78
C ASP A 72 -10.87 -7.62 13.58
N PHE A 73 -9.96 -8.14 12.78
CA PHE A 73 -10.32 -9.04 11.70
C PHE A 73 -10.63 -10.40 12.27
N LEU A 74 -11.89 -10.83 12.19
CA LEU A 74 -12.34 -12.10 12.74
C LEU A 74 -12.23 -13.21 11.68
N GLU A 75 -13.34 -13.68 11.17
CA GLU A 75 -13.37 -14.75 10.17
C GLU A 75 -13.80 -14.24 8.80
N GLN A 76 -13.37 -14.92 7.76
CA GLN A 76 -13.84 -14.68 6.41
C GLN A 76 -15.04 -15.60 6.14
N ALA A 77 -16.18 -15.01 5.79
CA ALA A 77 -17.42 -15.69 5.44
C ALA A 77 -17.72 -15.51 3.94
N GLY A 78 -17.16 -16.39 3.12
CA GLY A 78 -17.27 -16.28 1.65
C GLY A 78 -16.48 -15.08 1.12
N ASP A 79 -17.18 -14.15 0.45
CA ASP A 79 -16.58 -12.90 -0.07
C ASP A 79 -16.64 -11.74 0.95
N GLU A 80 -17.08 -11.98 2.16
CA GLU A 80 -17.20 -11.00 3.23
C GLU A 80 -16.18 -11.28 4.34
N GLN A 81 -15.56 -10.23 4.85
CA GLN A 81 -14.72 -10.27 6.05
C GLN A 81 -15.55 -9.78 7.23
N VAL A 82 -15.65 -10.57 8.28
CA VAL A 82 -16.26 -10.13 9.53
C VAL A 82 -15.22 -9.39 10.34
N ILE A 83 -15.57 -8.23 10.85
CA ILE A 83 -14.74 -7.43 11.74
C ILE A 83 -15.49 -7.06 13.00
N HIS A 84 -14.78 -6.94 14.09
CA HIS A 84 -15.25 -6.26 15.29
C HIS A 84 -14.68 -4.84 15.27
N LEU A 85 -15.52 -3.83 15.27
CA LEU A 85 -15.18 -2.42 15.19
C LEU A 85 -15.46 -1.75 16.53
N ILE A 86 -14.41 -1.20 17.16
CA ILE A 86 -14.53 -0.36 18.34
C ILE A 86 -14.13 1.06 17.97
N ILE A 87 -14.97 2.03 18.30
CA ILE A 87 -14.68 3.46 18.13
C ILE A 87 -14.67 4.15 19.48
N ASP A 88 -13.63 4.94 19.71
CA ASP A 88 -13.51 5.84 20.86
C ASP A 88 -13.29 7.27 20.38
N ASP A 89 -14.31 8.10 20.43
CA ASP A 89 -14.25 9.52 20.13
C ASP A 89 -14.23 10.32 21.44
N LYS A 90 -13.04 10.76 21.84
CA LYS A 90 -12.85 11.52 23.08
C LYS A 90 -13.49 12.91 23.04
N LYS A 91 -13.70 13.48 21.85
CA LYS A 91 -14.27 14.82 21.70
C LYS A 91 -15.77 14.83 21.95
N THR A 92 -16.47 13.81 21.48
CA THR A 92 -17.92 13.65 21.65
C THR A 92 -18.27 12.78 22.85
N GLY A 93 -17.34 11.98 23.36
CA GLY A 93 -17.56 10.94 24.36
C GLY A 93 -18.25 9.69 23.80
N GLN A 94 -18.36 9.57 22.47
CA GLN A 94 -18.96 8.41 21.82
C GLN A 94 -18.06 7.21 21.95
N HIS A 95 -18.64 6.10 22.39
CA HIS A 95 -18.03 4.76 22.34
C HIS A 95 -18.98 3.84 21.58
N LEU A 96 -18.46 3.14 20.57
CA LEU A 96 -19.19 2.14 19.79
C LEU A 96 -18.44 0.83 19.84
N ASP A 97 -19.17 -0.25 19.86
CA ASP A 97 -18.68 -1.64 19.92
C ASP A 97 -19.61 -2.49 19.04
N GLU A 98 -19.21 -2.72 17.78
CA GLU A 98 -20.06 -3.28 16.74
C GLU A 98 -19.36 -4.41 15.98
N THR A 99 -20.11 -5.48 15.69
CA THR A 99 -19.67 -6.50 14.73
C THR A 99 -20.24 -6.21 13.36
N LEU A 100 -19.38 -5.88 12.42
CA LEU A 100 -19.73 -5.47 11.07
C LEU A 100 -19.15 -6.42 10.02
N LYS A 101 -19.59 -6.25 8.79
CA LYS A 101 -19.04 -6.93 7.63
C LYS A 101 -18.41 -5.94 6.68
N ILE A 102 -17.29 -6.35 6.11
CA ILE A 102 -16.64 -5.66 4.99
C ILE A 102 -16.76 -6.59 3.77
N GLY A 103 -17.36 -6.10 2.71
CA GLY A 103 -17.48 -6.84 1.45
C GLY A 103 -16.16 -6.91 0.68
N LYS A 104 -16.15 -7.66 -0.41
CA LYS A 104 -14.99 -7.89 -1.29
C LYS A 104 -14.30 -6.59 -1.77
N ALA A 105 -15.06 -5.51 -1.92
CA ALA A 105 -14.53 -4.20 -2.29
C ALA A 105 -14.04 -3.38 -1.08
N TYR A 106 -13.90 -3.98 0.09
CA TYR A 106 -13.55 -3.28 1.34
C TYR A 106 -14.50 -2.11 1.67
N VAL A 107 -15.78 -2.34 1.52
CA VAL A 107 -16.88 -1.43 1.88
C VAL A 107 -17.68 -2.05 3.02
N PHE A 108 -18.02 -1.27 4.02
CA PHE A 108 -18.86 -1.72 5.12
C PHE A 108 -20.27 -2.09 4.66
N ILE A 109 -20.85 -3.13 5.25
CA ILE A 109 -22.17 -3.66 4.92
C ILE A 109 -23.02 -3.69 6.18
N GLY A 110 -24.28 -3.20 6.09
CA GLY A 110 -25.25 -3.30 7.17
C GLY A 110 -24.91 -2.44 8.39
N VAL A 111 -24.36 -1.26 8.17
CA VAL A 111 -23.90 -0.35 9.23
C VAL A 111 -25.09 0.24 10.00
N PRO A 112 -25.10 0.15 11.35
CA PRO A 112 -26.05 0.88 12.20
C PRO A 112 -25.95 2.40 12.03
N ASP A 113 -27.05 3.13 12.27
CA ASP A 113 -27.09 4.58 12.02
C ASP A 113 -26.12 5.38 12.90
N ASP A 114 -25.88 4.95 14.12
CA ASP A 114 -24.95 5.58 15.07
C ASP A 114 -23.46 5.32 14.72
N ALA A 115 -23.16 4.19 14.07
CA ALA A 115 -21.81 3.88 13.57
C ALA A 115 -21.51 4.53 12.23
N LYS A 116 -22.53 4.97 11.49
CA LYS A 116 -22.41 5.48 10.13
C LYS A 116 -21.43 6.64 9.96
N PRO A 117 -21.41 7.68 10.82
CA PRO A 117 -20.45 8.78 10.68
C PRO A 117 -18.99 8.30 10.72
N TYR A 118 -18.69 7.32 11.57
CA TYR A 118 -17.34 6.79 11.73
C TYR A 118 -16.95 5.82 10.62
N THR A 119 -17.86 4.95 10.19
CA THR A 119 -17.61 4.07 9.04
C THR A 119 -17.48 4.85 7.74
N ASP A 120 -18.24 5.94 7.55
CA ASP A 120 -18.09 6.85 6.42
C ASP A 120 -16.73 7.57 6.46
N ALA A 121 -16.25 7.95 7.65
CA ALA A 121 -14.91 8.52 7.83
C ALA A 121 -13.81 7.50 7.53
N LEU A 122 -13.92 6.25 8.04
CA LEU A 122 -12.99 5.16 7.72
C LEU A 122 -12.98 4.84 6.23
N ASP A 123 -14.13 4.87 5.58
CA ASP A 123 -14.29 4.65 4.15
C ASP A 123 -13.52 5.68 3.31
N LYS A 124 -13.51 6.93 3.77
CA LYS A 124 -12.82 8.05 3.11
C LYS A 124 -11.35 8.21 3.52
N THR A 125 -10.90 7.50 4.53
CA THR A 125 -9.54 7.57 5.06
C THR A 125 -8.82 6.22 4.89
N VAL A 126 -8.81 5.37 5.91
CA VAL A 126 -8.06 4.11 5.95
C VAL A 126 -8.44 3.17 4.79
N LEU A 127 -9.73 3.05 4.49
CA LEU A 127 -10.23 2.16 3.45
C LEU A 127 -10.18 2.76 2.03
N SER A 128 -9.99 4.08 1.88
CA SER A 128 -9.94 4.75 0.58
C SER A 128 -8.83 4.22 -0.35
N VAL A 129 -7.80 3.63 0.24
CA VAL A 129 -6.69 2.99 -0.51
C VAL A 129 -7.17 1.90 -1.47
N ARG A 130 -8.32 1.26 -1.22
CA ARG A 130 -8.92 0.27 -2.13
C ARG A 130 -9.16 0.82 -3.54
N ASP A 131 -9.48 2.11 -3.64
CA ASP A 131 -9.73 2.78 -4.93
C ASP A 131 -8.43 2.95 -5.73
N THR A 132 -7.30 2.89 -5.05
CA THR A 132 -5.97 3.09 -5.63
C THR A 132 -5.19 1.80 -5.80
N VAL A 133 -5.37 0.82 -4.91
CA VAL A 133 -4.66 -0.47 -4.89
C VAL A 133 -5.64 -1.63 -4.78
N SER A 134 -6.58 -1.71 -5.72
CA SER A 134 -7.57 -2.79 -5.82
C SER A 134 -6.96 -4.12 -6.26
N GLU A 135 -5.85 -4.08 -6.99
CA GLU A 135 -5.13 -5.26 -7.47
C GLU A 135 -3.77 -5.40 -6.79
N SER A 136 -3.27 -6.63 -6.73
CA SER A 136 -1.95 -6.92 -6.17
C SER A 136 -0.85 -6.15 -6.88
N LYS A 137 -0.04 -5.39 -6.13
CA LYS A 137 1.08 -4.58 -6.63
C LYS A 137 2.39 -5.09 -6.06
N TYR A 138 3.42 -5.14 -6.91
CA TYR A 138 4.76 -5.50 -6.47
C TYR A 138 5.41 -4.38 -5.67
N LEU A 139 5.94 -4.72 -4.50
CA LEU A 139 6.61 -3.80 -3.60
C LEU A 139 8.11 -3.70 -3.96
N VAL A 140 8.41 -2.97 -5.02
CA VAL A 140 9.78 -2.71 -5.50
C VAL A 140 10.03 -1.22 -5.53
N VAL A 141 11.03 -0.74 -4.80
CA VAL A 141 11.39 0.69 -4.79
C VAL A 141 11.73 1.16 -6.20
N GLY A 142 11.09 2.24 -6.63
CA GLY A 142 11.17 2.79 -7.98
C GLY A 142 10.10 2.26 -8.93
N ALA A 143 9.30 1.26 -8.54
CA ALA A 143 8.17 0.80 -9.36
C ALA A 143 7.10 1.89 -9.46
N GLU A 144 6.59 2.08 -10.67
CA GLU A 144 5.43 2.91 -10.95
C GLU A 144 4.24 2.00 -11.28
N TRP A 145 3.12 2.29 -10.66
CA TRP A 145 1.88 1.56 -10.89
C TRP A 145 0.91 2.46 -11.64
N GLY A 146 0.07 1.88 -12.44
CA GLY A 146 -0.88 2.53 -13.30
C GLY A 146 -1.51 3.83 -12.79
N THR A 147 -2.49 4.29 -13.48
CA THR A 147 -3.24 5.49 -13.09
C THR A 147 -4.39 5.09 -12.18
N THR A 148 -4.55 5.79 -11.06
CA THR A 148 -5.78 5.75 -10.27
C THR A 148 -6.60 7.01 -10.55
N PHE A 149 -7.89 6.99 -10.21
CA PHE A 149 -8.75 8.16 -10.35
C PHE A 149 -9.01 8.78 -8.97
N ILE A 150 -8.56 10.02 -8.78
CA ILE A 150 -8.87 10.81 -7.59
C ILE A 150 -9.63 12.04 -8.06
N GLY A 151 -10.94 11.99 -7.98
CA GLY A 151 -11.81 12.98 -8.60
C GLY A 151 -11.59 13.04 -10.11
N LYS A 152 -11.10 14.18 -10.62
CA LYS A 152 -10.74 14.38 -12.04
C LYS A 152 -9.25 14.21 -12.34
N PHE A 153 -8.46 13.82 -11.36
CA PHE A 153 -7.02 13.58 -11.51
C PHE A 153 -6.75 12.10 -11.75
N THR A 154 -5.69 11.82 -12.49
CA THR A 154 -5.19 10.47 -12.79
C THR A 154 -3.73 10.35 -12.39
N PRO A 155 -3.40 10.45 -11.09
CA PRO A 155 -2.03 10.36 -10.64
C PRO A 155 -1.43 8.97 -10.88
N LYS A 156 -0.12 8.94 -11.15
CA LYS A 156 0.66 7.71 -11.10
C LYS A 156 1.12 7.47 -9.68
N MET A 157 0.96 6.24 -9.20
CA MET A 157 1.50 5.78 -7.94
C MET A 157 2.95 5.37 -8.12
N LYS A 158 3.81 5.74 -7.19
CA LYS A 158 5.22 5.36 -7.18
C LYS A 158 5.62 4.84 -5.81
N LEU A 159 6.26 3.66 -5.78
CA LEU A 159 6.90 3.17 -4.56
C LEU A 159 8.26 3.85 -4.42
N THR A 160 8.38 4.75 -3.45
CA THR A 160 9.54 5.64 -3.30
C THR A 160 10.56 5.13 -2.30
N GLU A 161 10.12 4.39 -1.27
CA GLU A 161 10.99 4.05 -0.15
C GLU A 161 10.60 2.73 0.50
N TYR A 162 11.58 2.04 1.07
CA TYR A 162 11.41 0.92 2.00
C TYR A 162 12.33 1.15 3.20
N LYS A 163 11.75 1.31 4.37
CA LYS A 163 12.50 1.66 5.59
C LYS A 163 11.85 1.18 6.87
N ASP A 164 12.64 1.20 7.94
CA ASP A 164 12.12 1.10 9.29
C ASP A 164 11.40 2.39 9.66
N THR A 165 10.14 2.28 10.09
CA THR A 165 9.28 3.41 10.49
C THR A 165 8.89 3.22 11.95
N GLU A 166 9.05 4.28 12.74
CA GLU A 166 8.67 4.30 14.14
C GLU A 166 7.18 4.55 14.31
N PHE A 167 6.55 3.76 15.17
CA PHE A 167 5.16 3.87 15.62
C PHE A 167 5.14 3.82 17.15
N GLU A 168 4.02 4.17 17.77
CA GLU A 168 3.89 4.11 19.25
C GLU A 168 4.11 2.70 19.81
N PHE A 169 3.73 1.66 19.07
CA PHE A 169 3.89 0.26 19.46
C PHE A 169 5.26 -0.34 19.10
N GLY A 170 6.14 0.39 18.40
CA GLY A 170 7.47 -0.09 18.01
C GLY A 170 7.86 0.26 16.59
N ILE A 171 8.82 -0.48 16.04
CA ILE A 171 9.36 -0.26 14.69
C ILE A 171 8.74 -1.28 13.72
N LEU A 172 8.22 -0.78 12.60
CA LEU A 172 7.68 -1.60 11.52
C LEU A 172 8.38 -1.27 10.20
N LYS A 173 8.74 -2.29 9.43
CA LYS A 173 9.24 -2.09 8.07
C LYS A 173 8.10 -1.72 7.13
N THR A 174 8.20 -0.55 6.53
CA THR A 174 7.15 -0.02 5.65
C THR A 174 7.66 0.31 4.26
N TYR A 175 6.76 0.23 3.31
CA TYR A 175 6.91 0.74 1.95
C TYR A 175 6.12 2.02 1.81
N THR A 176 6.77 3.09 1.34
CA THR A 176 6.13 4.37 1.08
C THR A 176 5.68 4.44 -0.38
N ILE A 177 4.40 4.67 -0.57
CA ILE A 177 3.79 4.85 -1.89
C ILE A 177 3.38 6.31 -1.99
N SER A 178 3.94 7.02 -2.99
CA SER A 178 3.62 8.42 -3.23
C SER A 178 2.87 8.61 -4.54
N TYR A 179 2.10 9.69 -4.61
CA TYR A 179 1.40 10.16 -5.79
C TYR A 179 1.13 11.64 -5.70
N LYS A 180 0.97 12.31 -6.85
CA LYS A 180 0.68 13.75 -6.88
C LYS A 180 -0.76 14.00 -7.28
N VAL A 181 -1.41 14.87 -6.53
CA VAL A 181 -2.69 15.46 -6.91
C VAL A 181 -2.41 16.93 -7.23
N SER A 182 -2.42 17.29 -8.51
CA SER A 182 -1.84 18.53 -9.01
C SER A 182 -0.33 18.61 -8.67
N GLU A 183 0.10 19.65 -7.96
CA GLU A 183 1.49 19.80 -7.52
C GLU A 183 1.73 19.29 -6.08
N VAL A 184 0.68 18.84 -5.41
CA VAL A 184 0.76 18.38 -4.01
C VAL A 184 1.09 16.90 -3.98
N GLU A 185 2.17 16.53 -3.30
CA GLU A 185 2.55 15.14 -3.08
C GLU A 185 1.82 14.58 -1.88
N ASN A 186 1.22 13.42 -2.08
CA ASN A 186 0.52 12.63 -1.09
C ASN A 186 1.21 11.28 -0.96
N TYR A 187 1.08 10.65 0.19
CA TYR A 187 1.66 9.34 0.42
C TYR A 187 0.87 8.52 1.42
N PHE A 188 1.04 7.21 1.32
CA PHE A 188 0.62 6.27 2.33
C PHE A 188 1.68 5.18 2.51
N HIS A 189 1.70 4.61 3.70
CA HIS A 189 2.64 3.55 4.04
C HIS A 189 1.90 2.22 4.17
N VAL A 190 2.49 1.18 3.61
CA VAL A 190 2.02 -0.19 3.75
C VAL A 190 3.11 -1.07 4.35
N ALA A 191 2.71 -2.10 5.07
CA ALA A 191 3.61 -3.12 5.59
C ALA A 191 3.24 -4.49 5.03
N ASP A 192 4.21 -5.38 4.92
CA ASP A 192 3.95 -6.74 4.47
C ASP A 192 3.05 -7.48 5.47
N ASN A 193 2.06 -8.21 4.95
CA ASN A 193 1.07 -8.95 5.75
C ASN A 193 0.23 -8.10 6.73
N VAL A 194 0.12 -6.79 6.49
CA VAL A 194 -0.83 -5.93 7.17
C VAL A 194 -1.93 -5.56 6.17
N PRO A 195 -3.20 -5.88 6.44
CA PRO A 195 -4.27 -5.81 5.44
C PRO A 195 -4.64 -4.40 4.99
N LEU A 196 -4.33 -3.39 5.78
CA LEU A 196 -4.63 -1.99 5.52
C LEU A 196 -3.35 -1.15 5.62
N PRO A 197 -3.31 0.05 5.01
CA PRO A 197 -2.18 0.95 5.17
C PRO A 197 -1.97 1.33 6.63
N VAL A 198 -0.73 1.55 7.02
CA VAL A 198 -0.37 1.79 8.43
C VAL A 198 -0.28 3.27 8.78
N ARG A 199 -0.12 4.15 7.78
CA ARG A 199 -0.04 5.60 7.95
C ARG A 199 -0.36 6.30 6.65
N SER A 200 -1.02 7.46 6.71
CA SER A 200 -1.17 8.39 5.60
C SER A 200 -1.42 9.81 6.09
N GLU A 201 -0.98 10.77 5.28
CA GLU A 201 -1.43 12.15 5.31
C GLU A 201 -1.87 12.52 3.91
N PHE A 202 -3.11 12.95 3.76
CA PHE A 202 -3.66 13.38 2.49
C PHE A 202 -3.90 14.88 2.50
N TYR A 203 -3.33 15.55 1.50
CA TYR A 203 -3.46 16.98 1.30
C TYR A 203 -4.28 17.27 0.06
N THR A 204 -5.16 18.25 0.16
CA THR A 204 -5.94 18.79 -0.96
C THR A 204 -5.04 19.48 -1.98
N ILE A 205 -5.61 19.85 -3.13
CA ILE A 205 -4.89 20.61 -4.19
C ILE A 205 -4.36 21.96 -3.71
N ASP A 206 -4.94 22.52 -2.65
CA ASP A 206 -4.52 23.78 -2.04
C ASP A 206 -3.50 23.57 -0.92
N GLY A 207 -3.04 22.34 -0.71
CA GLY A 207 -2.05 21.98 0.29
C GLY A 207 -2.57 21.94 1.73
N MET A 208 -3.87 21.95 1.94
CA MET A 208 -4.48 21.76 3.27
C MET A 208 -4.60 20.27 3.57
N LEU A 209 -4.30 19.88 4.81
CA LEU A 209 -4.53 18.53 5.28
C LEU A 209 -6.04 18.23 5.28
N ASP A 210 -6.46 17.25 4.51
CA ASP A 210 -7.86 16.78 4.42
C ASP A 210 -8.11 15.67 5.44
N TYR A 211 -7.18 14.70 5.50
CA TYR A 211 -7.22 13.65 6.50
C TYR A 211 -5.83 13.10 6.81
N SER A 212 -5.72 12.49 7.97
CA SER A 212 -4.58 11.63 8.31
C SER A 212 -5.03 10.43 9.13
N TYR A 213 -4.24 9.37 9.09
CA TYR A 213 -4.37 8.26 10.01
C TYR A 213 -2.99 7.67 10.33
N ASP A 214 -2.87 7.17 11.54
CA ASP A 214 -1.67 6.49 12.03
C ASP A 214 -2.07 5.22 12.79
N LEU A 215 -1.42 4.11 12.47
CA LEU A 215 -1.59 2.87 13.21
C LEU A 215 -0.91 3.03 14.57
N VAL A 216 -1.69 2.97 15.66
CA VAL A 216 -1.19 3.15 17.03
C VAL A 216 -1.05 1.84 17.80
N ARG A 217 -1.67 0.76 17.30
CA ARG A 217 -1.55 -0.60 17.84
C ARG A 217 -1.68 -1.62 16.72
N LEU A 218 -0.82 -2.64 16.77
CA LEU A 218 -0.84 -3.80 15.87
C LEU A 218 -0.67 -5.06 16.72
N GLU A 219 -1.64 -5.96 16.64
CA GLU A 219 -1.52 -7.31 17.19
C GLU A 219 -1.68 -8.32 16.06
N LEU A 220 -0.68 -9.17 15.93
CA LEU A 220 -0.72 -10.31 15.01
C LEU A 220 -0.91 -11.57 15.85
N PRO A 221 -1.90 -12.40 15.57
CA PRO A 221 -2.08 -13.68 16.27
C PRO A 221 -0.83 -14.54 16.12
N SER A 222 -0.47 -15.22 17.17
CA SER A 222 0.70 -16.13 17.27
C SER A 222 0.45 -17.46 16.56
#